data_be71c764f10d7c7b77c615d1e34b2d2e
#
_entry.id   be71c764f10d7c7b77c615d1e34b2d2e
#
_cell.length_a   1.000
_cell.length_b   1.000
_cell.length_c   1.000
_cell.angle_alpha   90.00
_cell.angle_beta   90.00
_cell.angle_gamma   90.00
#
_symmetry.space_group_name_H-M   'P 1'
#
loop_
_entity.id
_entity.type
_entity.pdbx_description
1 polymer ?
#
loop_
_entity_poly.entity_id
_entity_poly.type
_entity_poly.pdbx_seq_one_letter_code
_entity_poly.pdbx_strand_id
1 'polypeptide(L)'
;MKKLVSMILCLAMVLGISAFALAEDSVYPIAGDIHLTYFGQLHKKVAAAYSGWEDLDVVQEWFKTTGVTLDFQCPPAGMVKEQFNLMLASGDYTDLIVHTMVQLEGGLTKLYEDGVIIDLTEYLPEYAPNYWKYLTENPDVMKEVCNDDGRIFCFVFAKGGGYLLSTQGPIVRGDILTDLGIESPKTIDEWEEMLRAVKSAYPDMIPFTGYIDDLLYAFSPAYGTSWGEWYEDDEGKAHYAPIEGNFKEYLTRMNKWYQEGL
;
A
#
# COMPACT_ATOMS: atom_id res chain seq x y z
N MET A 1 -57.72 12.46 29.36
CA MET A 1 -56.98 11.30 29.89
C MET A 1 -56.41 10.40 28.77
N LYS A 2 -57.22 9.87 27.83
CA LYS A 2 -56.68 8.95 26.76
C LYS A 2 -55.57 9.55 25.89
N LYS A 3 -55.64 10.84 25.50
CA LYS A 3 -54.61 11.52 24.71
C LYS A 3 -53.30 11.75 25.48
N LEU A 4 -53.37 11.98 26.80
CA LEU A 4 -52.20 12.16 27.65
C LEU A 4 -51.45 10.84 27.88
N VAL A 5 -52.18 9.75 28.07
CA VAL A 5 -51.63 8.40 28.20
C VAL A 5 -50.96 7.94 26.89
N SER A 6 -51.57 8.23 25.73
CA SER A 6 -50.96 7.92 24.42
C SER A 6 -49.69 8.69 24.18
N MET A 7 -49.62 9.97 24.59
CA MET A 7 -48.42 10.80 24.44
C MET A 7 -47.28 10.36 25.37
N ILE A 8 -47.60 9.92 26.59
CA ILE A 8 -46.63 9.34 27.53
C ILE A 8 -46.11 7.98 27.02
N LEU A 9 -46.99 7.16 26.42
CA LEU A 9 -46.56 5.88 25.83
C LEU A 9 -45.66 6.07 24.61
N CYS A 10 -45.94 7.07 23.74
CA CYS A 10 -45.08 7.42 22.62
C CYS A 10 -43.72 7.98 23.08
N LEU A 11 -43.72 8.81 24.14
CA LEU A 11 -42.46 9.34 24.70
C LEU A 11 -41.62 8.24 25.36
N ALA A 12 -42.24 7.26 26.02
CA ALA A 12 -41.58 6.11 26.61
C ALA A 12 -41.00 5.16 25.52
N MET A 13 -41.68 5.00 24.38
CA MET A 13 -41.15 4.24 23.24
C MET A 13 -39.98 4.95 22.57
N VAL A 14 -40.02 6.27 22.42
CA VAL A 14 -38.91 7.05 21.84
C VAL A 14 -37.71 7.05 22.79
N LEU A 15 -37.90 7.12 24.09
CA LEU A 15 -36.84 7.00 25.09
C LEU A 15 -36.29 5.58 25.23
N GLY A 16 -37.12 4.55 24.98
CA GLY A 16 -36.70 3.15 24.99
C GLY A 16 -35.88 2.74 23.75
N ILE A 17 -36.12 3.40 22.61
CA ILE A 17 -35.33 3.13 21.37
C ILE A 17 -33.98 3.83 21.40
N SER A 18 -33.83 4.92 22.18
CA SER A 18 -32.53 5.60 22.33
C SER A 18 -31.56 4.88 23.29
N ALA A 19 -32.00 3.85 24.00
CA ALA A 19 -31.16 3.07 24.94
C ALA A 19 -30.60 1.78 24.34
N PHE A 20 -30.93 1.48 23.08
CA PHE A 20 -30.33 0.40 22.29
C PHE A 20 -29.43 0.92 21.16
N ALA A 21 -28.78 2.06 21.34
CA ALA A 21 -27.44 2.18 20.80
C ALA A 21 -26.59 1.23 21.69
N LEU A 22 -26.50 -0.02 21.25
CA LEU A 22 -25.47 -0.93 21.74
C LEU A 22 -24.16 -0.14 21.61
N ALA A 23 -23.62 0.36 22.72
CA ALA A 23 -22.20 0.48 22.84
C ALA A 23 -21.73 -0.97 22.55
N GLU A 24 -21.21 -1.23 21.38
CA GLU A 24 -20.29 -2.35 21.20
C GLU A 24 -19.33 -2.18 22.37
N ASP A 25 -19.33 -3.14 23.30
CA ASP A 25 -18.34 -3.14 24.36
C ASP A 25 -17.01 -3.09 23.66
N SER A 26 -16.36 -1.93 23.70
CA SER A 26 -15.08 -1.72 23.02
C SER A 26 -14.15 -2.75 23.61
N VAL A 27 -13.65 -3.67 22.79
CA VAL A 27 -12.63 -4.64 23.20
C VAL A 27 -11.37 -3.90 23.67
N TYR A 28 -11.23 -2.65 23.29
CA TYR A 28 -10.09 -1.81 23.58
C TYR A 28 -10.41 -0.74 24.65
N PRO A 29 -9.41 -0.41 25.50
CA PRO A 29 -8.08 -1.01 25.57
C PRO A 29 -8.13 -2.44 26.15
N ILE A 30 -7.29 -3.33 25.61
CA ILE A 30 -7.14 -4.70 26.15
C ILE A 30 -6.59 -4.60 27.56
N ALA A 31 -7.23 -5.27 28.51
CA ALA A 31 -6.81 -5.26 29.90
C ALA A 31 -5.51 -6.06 30.09
N GLY A 32 -4.56 -5.49 30.82
CA GLY A 32 -3.27 -6.11 31.11
C GLY A 32 -2.10 -5.25 30.67
N ASP A 33 -0.91 -5.76 30.93
CA ASP A 33 0.37 -5.16 30.50
C ASP A 33 0.89 -6.01 29.33
N ILE A 34 0.44 -5.66 28.12
CA ILE A 34 0.73 -6.45 26.92
C ILE A 34 1.85 -5.75 26.14
N HIS A 35 2.98 -6.43 26.06
CA HIS A 35 4.14 -6.03 25.29
C HIS A 35 4.42 -7.06 24.21
N LEU A 36 4.53 -6.62 22.96
CA LEU A 36 4.89 -7.45 21.83
C LEU A 36 6.19 -6.93 21.21
N THR A 37 7.00 -7.83 20.71
CA THR A 37 8.20 -7.50 19.95
C THR A 37 7.87 -7.35 18.46
N TYR A 38 8.50 -6.37 17.81
CA TYR A 38 8.26 -6.00 16.42
C TYR A 38 9.57 -5.92 15.64
N PHE A 39 9.69 -6.65 14.55
CA PHE A 39 10.76 -6.50 13.58
C PHE A 39 10.26 -5.79 12.33
N GLY A 40 10.93 -4.71 11.93
CA GLY A 40 10.59 -4.01 10.70
C GLY A 40 11.42 -2.75 10.47
N GLN A 41 11.46 -2.29 9.24
CA GLN A 41 12.23 -1.11 8.87
C GLN A 41 11.61 0.18 9.42
N LEU A 42 12.42 1.02 10.04
CA LEU A 42 12.02 2.40 10.28
C LEU A 42 11.97 3.15 8.94
N HIS A 43 10.81 3.73 8.62
CA HIS A 43 10.64 4.43 7.36
C HIS A 43 11.59 5.64 7.26
N LYS A 44 12.27 5.81 6.12
CA LYS A 44 13.30 6.84 5.92
C LYS A 44 12.90 8.27 6.30
N LYS A 45 11.62 8.63 6.11
CA LYS A 45 11.09 9.96 6.51
C LYS A 45 10.94 10.08 8.03
N VAL A 46 10.66 8.99 8.73
CA VAL A 46 10.62 8.95 10.20
C VAL A 46 12.04 9.04 10.74
N ALA A 47 12.95 8.21 10.22
CA ALA A 47 14.37 8.22 10.62
C ALA A 47 15.09 9.56 10.39
N ALA A 48 14.57 10.42 9.52
CA ALA A 48 15.11 11.76 9.29
C ALA A 48 14.77 12.76 10.44
N ALA A 49 13.77 12.49 11.28
CA ALA A 49 13.27 13.40 12.30
C ALA A 49 13.14 12.77 13.70
N TYR A 50 13.11 11.44 13.78
CA TYR A 50 12.84 10.69 15.01
C TYR A 50 13.81 9.51 15.14
N SER A 51 14.03 9.06 16.37
CA SER A 51 14.93 7.93 16.67
C SER A 51 14.26 6.57 16.46
N GLY A 52 12.93 6.50 16.61
CA GLY A 52 12.13 5.28 16.48
C GLY A 52 10.66 5.57 16.19
N TRP A 53 9.89 4.52 15.99
CA TRP A 53 8.44 4.61 15.83
C TRP A 53 7.75 5.12 17.10
N GLU A 54 8.28 4.77 18.25
CA GLU A 54 7.79 5.15 19.58
C GLU A 54 7.81 6.65 19.83
N ASP A 55 8.61 7.42 19.10
CA ASP A 55 8.67 8.89 19.20
C ASP A 55 7.47 9.58 18.54
N LEU A 56 6.65 8.85 17.77
CA LEU A 56 5.51 9.41 17.07
C LEU A 56 4.27 9.48 17.97
N ASP A 57 3.64 10.66 18.03
CA ASP A 57 2.40 10.88 18.79
C ASP A 57 1.29 9.88 18.39
N VAL A 58 1.19 9.54 17.10
CA VAL A 58 0.21 8.57 16.59
C VAL A 58 0.45 7.17 17.14
N VAL A 59 1.70 6.78 17.34
CA VAL A 59 2.06 5.46 17.92
C VAL A 59 1.76 5.47 19.42
N GLN A 60 2.06 6.56 20.12
CA GLN A 60 1.72 6.72 21.52
C GLN A 60 0.21 6.71 21.77
N GLU A 61 -0.57 7.34 20.90
CA GLU A 61 -2.03 7.33 20.99
C GLU A 61 -2.59 5.93 20.65
N TRP A 62 -1.98 5.22 19.71
CA TRP A 62 -2.33 3.84 19.43
C TRP A 62 -2.10 2.91 20.63
N PHE A 63 -0.97 3.05 21.33
CA PHE A 63 -0.69 2.29 22.56
C PHE A 63 -1.76 2.55 23.64
N LYS A 64 -2.15 3.80 23.85
CA LYS A 64 -3.21 4.16 24.82
C LYS A 64 -4.57 3.59 24.42
N THR A 65 -4.89 3.67 23.12
CA THR A 65 -6.18 3.22 22.59
C THR A 65 -6.32 1.71 22.66
N THR A 66 -5.25 0.98 22.33
CA THR A 66 -5.28 -0.49 22.27
C THR A 66 -4.96 -1.16 23.59
N GLY A 67 -4.19 -0.52 24.46
CA GLY A 67 -3.61 -1.14 25.68
C GLY A 67 -2.44 -2.08 25.36
N VAL A 68 -1.92 -2.06 24.14
CA VAL A 68 -0.79 -2.89 23.68
C VAL A 68 0.38 -1.98 23.34
N THR A 69 1.58 -2.35 23.78
CA THR A 69 2.83 -1.66 23.43
C THR A 69 3.72 -2.55 22.58
N LEU A 70 4.55 -1.93 21.73
CA LEU A 70 5.52 -2.64 20.90
C LEU A 70 6.95 -2.26 21.27
N ASP A 71 7.82 -3.27 21.33
CA ASP A 71 9.27 -3.11 21.35
C ASP A 71 9.78 -3.19 19.90
N PHE A 72 10.18 -2.06 19.34
CA PHE A 72 10.54 -1.93 17.93
C PHE A 72 12.00 -2.29 17.68
N GLN A 73 12.24 -3.43 17.06
CA GLN A 73 13.55 -3.86 16.59
C GLN A 73 13.72 -3.42 15.13
N CYS A 74 14.19 -2.18 14.95
CA CYS A 74 14.36 -1.57 13.63
C CYS A 74 15.82 -1.70 13.15
N PRO A 75 16.10 -2.53 12.14
CA PRO A 75 17.45 -2.59 11.55
C PRO A 75 17.90 -1.26 10.97
N PRO A 76 19.21 -0.95 11.00
CA PRO A 76 19.74 0.20 10.29
C PRO A 76 19.39 0.19 8.81
N ALA A 77 19.31 1.39 8.21
CA ALA A 77 18.99 1.53 6.79
C ALA A 77 19.94 0.69 5.92
N GLY A 78 19.38 -0.08 5.00
CA GLY A 78 20.11 -1.00 4.11
C GLY A 78 20.46 -2.36 4.71
N MET A 79 20.24 -2.60 6.01
CA MET A 79 20.60 -3.86 6.69
C MET A 79 19.39 -4.77 6.99
N VAL A 80 18.20 -4.39 6.54
CA VAL A 80 16.96 -5.14 6.88
C VAL A 80 17.04 -6.60 6.45
N LYS A 81 17.50 -6.87 5.22
CA LYS A 81 17.62 -8.24 4.70
C LYS A 81 18.62 -9.07 5.50
N GLU A 82 19.75 -8.49 5.85
CA GLU A 82 20.78 -9.17 6.63
C GLU A 82 20.30 -9.50 8.03
N GLN A 83 19.71 -8.52 8.71
CA GLN A 83 19.15 -8.71 10.07
C GLN A 83 17.99 -9.70 10.08
N PHE A 84 17.14 -9.66 9.05
CA PHE A 84 16.08 -10.66 8.88
C PHE A 84 16.65 -12.08 8.75
N ASN A 85 17.67 -12.26 7.91
CA ASN A 85 18.33 -13.56 7.76
C ASN A 85 19.00 -14.04 9.06
N LEU A 86 19.58 -13.11 9.84
CA LEU A 86 20.15 -13.45 11.16
C LEU A 86 19.06 -13.88 12.14
N MET A 87 17.93 -13.20 12.16
CA MET A 87 16.76 -13.59 12.96
C MET A 87 16.28 -15.00 12.57
N LEU A 88 16.16 -15.30 11.28
CA LEU A 88 15.81 -16.64 10.80
C LEU A 88 16.82 -17.71 11.23
N ALA A 89 18.11 -17.39 11.14
CA ALA A 89 19.18 -18.33 11.49
C ALA A 89 19.31 -18.56 13.01
N SER A 90 18.98 -17.56 13.82
CA SER A 90 19.02 -17.69 15.30
C SER A 90 17.83 -18.45 15.86
N GLY A 91 16.68 -18.46 15.16
CA GLY A 91 15.43 -18.99 15.68
C GLY A 91 14.79 -18.14 16.77
N ASP A 92 15.30 -16.92 17.01
CA ASP A 92 14.75 -15.96 17.97
C ASP A 92 13.87 -14.95 17.23
N TYR A 93 12.62 -15.30 17.05
CA TYR A 93 11.65 -14.54 16.25
C TYR A 93 10.91 -13.51 17.12
N THR A 94 10.65 -12.36 16.54
CA THR A 94 9.74 -11.38 17.14
C THR A 94 8.28 -11.80 16.97
N ASP A 95 7.40 -11.29 17.85
CA ASP A 95 5.95 -11.59 17.78
C ASP A 95 5.33 -11.05 16.47
N LEU A 96 5.83 -9.93 15.97
CA LEU A 96 5.38 -9.30 14.73
C LEU A 96 6.56 -9.08 13.78
N ILE A 97 6.41 -9.52 12.54
CA ILE A 97 7.40 -9.33 11.48
C ILE A 97 6.77 -8.52 10.35
N VAL A 98 7.30 -7.33 10.10
CA VAL A 98 6.90 -6.49 8.96
C VAL A 98 8.05 -6.43 7.96
N HIS A 99 7.90 -7.13 6.86
CA HIS A 99 8.92 -7.24 5.82
C HIS A 99 8.26 -7.36 4.45
N THR A 100 8.99 -6.93 3.41
CA THR A 100 8.60 -7.15 2.02
C THR A 100 8.86 -8.62 1.65
N MET A 101 7.82 -9.44 1.68
CA MET A 101 7.92 -10.89 1.53
C MET A 101 8.15 -11.35 0.09
N VAL A 102 7.97 -10.48 -0.90
CA VAL A 102 8.12 -10.78 -2.34
C VAL A 102 9.54 -11.27 -2.72
N GLN A 103 10.54 -10.96 -1.88
CA GLN A 103 11.95 -11.32 -2.15
C GLN A 103 12.43 -12.55 -1.37
N LEU A 104 11.54 -13.21 -0.63
CA LEU A 104 11.91 -14.41 0.11
C LEU A 104 11.88 -15.65 -0.77
N GLU A 105 12.96 -16.40 -0.79
CA GLU A 105 13.01 -17.70 -1.44
C GLU A 105 12.03 -18.67 -0.73
N GLY A 106 11.09 -19.22 -1.49
CA GLY A 106 10.02 -20.07 -0.97
C GLY A 106 8.83 -19.33 -0.34
N GLY A 107 8.90 -17.99 -0.22
CA GLY A 107 7.78 -17.15 0.22
C GLY A 107 7.27 -17.44 1.64
N LEU A 108 6.02 -17.06 1.90
CA LEU A 108 5.36 -17.26 3.20
C LEU A 108 5.12 -18.72 3.52
N THR A 109 4.87 -19.57 2.52
CA THR A 109 4.65 -21.01 2.71
C THR A 109 5.87 -21.66 3.37
N LYS A 110 7.08 -21.31 2.90
CA LYS A 110 8.31 -21.83 3.50
C LYS A 110 8.51 -21.33 4.93
N LEU A 111 8.23 -20.08 5.23
CA LEU A 111 8.32 -19.56 6.61
C LEU A 111 7.35 -20.28 7.55
N TYR A 112 6.16 -20.65 7.07
CA TYR A 112 5.21 -21.46 7.81
C TYR A 112 5.73 -22.88 8.04
N GLU A 113 6.26 -23.54 7.01
CA GLU A 113 6.84 -24.88 7.11
C GLU A 113 8.05 -24.92 8.05
N ASP A 114 8.86 -23.86 8.07
CA ASP A 114 10.00 -23.70 8.97
C ASP A 114 9.60 -23.30 10.40
N GLY A 115 8.31 -23.06 10.66
CA GLY A 115 7.78 -22.71 11.99
C GLY A 115 8.07 -21.27 12.42
N VAL A 116 8.37 -20.36 11.47
CA VAL A 116 8.64 -18.94 11.72
C VAL A 116 7.35 -18.14 11.90
N ILE A 117 6.32 -18.48 11.12
CA ILE A 117 5.01 -17.83 11.16
C ILE A 117 3.90 -18.85 11.32
N ILE A 118 2.70 -18.39 11.66
CA ILE A 118 1.52 -19.24 11.89
C ILE A 118 0.50 -19.10 10.76
N ASP A 119 -0.34 -20.11 10.60
CA ASP A 119 -1.54 -20.05 9.77
C ASP A 119 -2.62 -19.26 10.52
N LEU A 120 -3.07 -18.16 9.94
CA LEU A 120 -4.06 -17.26 10.51
C LEU A 120 -5.50 -17.61 10.13
N THR A 121 -5.70 -18.51 9.16
CA THR A 121 -6.98 -18.76 8.51
C THR A 121 -8.12 -19.04 9.49
N GLU A 122 -7.90 -19.91 10.47
CA GLU A 122 -8.92 -20.27 11.45
C GLU A 122 -9.13 -19.20 12.53
N TYR A 123 -8.16 -18.30 12.74
CA TYR A 123 -8.22 -17.27 13.76
C TYR A 123 -8.91 -15.97 13.26
N LEU A 124 -8.78 -15.66 11.97
CA LEU A 124 -9.28 -14.38 11.42
C LEU A 124 -10.78 -14.12 11.63
N PRO A 125 -11.70 -15.11 11.49
CA PRO A 125 -13.12 -14.85 11.70
C PRO A 125 -13.46 -14.37 13.12
N GLU A 126 -12.75 -14.87 14.13
CA GLU A 126 -12.98 -14.56 15.53
C GLU A 126 -12.18 -13.35 16.00
N TYR A 127 -10.87 -13.32 15.70
CA TYR A 127 -9.94 -12.34 16.28
C TYR A 127 -9.69 -11.11 15.39
N ALA A 128 -10.02 -11.19 14.10
CA ALA A 128 -9.89 -10.08 13.16
C ALA A 128 -11.11 -9.98 12.22
N PRO A 129 -12.34 -9.85 12.77
CA PRO A 129 -13.59 -9.95 11.99
C PRO A 129 -13.69 -8.89 10.89
N ASN A 130 -13.15 -7.68 11.10
CA ASN A 130 -13.16 -6.63 10.09
C ASN A 130 -12.23 -6.95 8.91
N TYR A 131 -11.06 -7.52 9.18
CA TYR A 131 -10.14 -7.97 8.12
C TYR A 131 -10.73 -9.17 7.38
N TRP A 132 -11.28 -10.14 8.10
CA TRP A 132 -11.95 -11.29 7.51
C TRP A 132 -13.12 -10.87 6.60
N LYS A 133 -13.97 -9.96 7.07
CA LYS A 133 -15.05 -9.39 6.28
C LYS A 133 -14.53 -8.72 5.01
N TYR A 134 -13.47 -7.90 5.12
CA TYR A 134 -12.86 -7.25 3.97
C TYR A 134 -12.39 -8.28 2.93
N LEU A 135 -11.71 -9.33 3.35
CA LEU A 135 -11.23 -10.38 2.43
C LEU A 135 -12.39 -11.12 1.75
N THR A 136 -13.42 -11.50 2.52
CA THR A 136 -14.59 -12.24 1.98
C THR A 136 -15.47 -11.40 1.07
N GLU A 137 -15.52 -10.08 1.26
CA GLU A 137 -16.24 -9.16 0.39
C GLU A 137 -15.43 -8.76 -0.87
N ASN A 138 -14.13 -9.07 -0.91
CA ASN A 138 -13.24 -8.76 -2.03
C ASN A 138 -12.50 -10.03 -2.51
N PRO A 139 -13.14 -10.87 -3.33
CA PRO A 139 -12.58 -12.16 -3.75
C PRO A 139 -11.23 -12.07 -4.47
N ASP A 140 -10.99 -11.00 -5.23
CA ASP A 140 -9.72 -10.78 -5.92
C ASP A 140 -8.58 -10.54 -4.92
N VAL A 141 -8.85 -9.76 -3.85
CA VAL A 141 -7.89 -9.56 -2.76
C VAL A 141 -7.68 -10.86 -1.99
N MET A 142 -8.75 -11.61 -1.72
CA MET A 142 -8.65 -12.92 -1.07
C MET A 142 -7.72 -13.86 -1.85
N LYS A 143 -7.85 -13.90 -3.17
CA LYS A 143 -7.01 -14.71 -4.05
C LYS A 143 -5.53 -14.32 -3.97
N GLU A 144 -5.23 -13.03 -3.87
CA GLU A 144 -3.85 -12.52 -3.74
C GLU A 144 -3.23 -12.80 -2.35
N VAL A 145 -4.06 -12.90 -1.32
CA VAL A 145 -3.62 -13.10 0.08
C VAL A 145 -3.41 -14.56 0.43
N CYS A 146 -4.23 -15.46 -0.15
CA CYS A 146 -4.13 -16.88 0.08
C CYS A 146 -2.97 -17.51 -0.69
N ASN A 147 -2.33 -18.53 -0.10
CA ASN A 147 -1.51 -19.45 -0.88
C ASN A 147 -2.38 -20.42 -1.70
N ASP A 148 -1.74 -21.29 -2.49
CA ASP A 148 -2.42 -22.29 -3.34
C ASP A 148 -3.31 -23.27 -2.55
N ASP A 149 -3.04 -23.48 -1.26
CA ASP A 149 -3.86 -24.31 -0.35
C ASP A 149 -5.01 -23.52 0.31
N GLY A 150 -5.18 -22.24 0.02
CA GLY A 150 -6.19 -21.37 0.60
C GLY A 150 -5.87 -20.86 2.01
N ARG A 151 -4.60 -20.96 2.44
CA ARG A 151 -4.16 -20.49 3.77
C ARG A 151 -3.73 -19.04 3.75
N ILE A 152 -3.96 -18.35 4.86
CA ILE A 152 -3.61 -16.95 5.07
C ILE A 152 -2.53 -16.86 6.16
N PHE A 153 -1.39 -16.28 5.82
CA PHE A 153 -0.22 -16.19 6.69
C PHE A 153 0.10 -14.78 7.17
N CYS A 154 -0.57 -13.78 6.67
CA CYS A 154 -0.26 -12.38 6.98
C CYS A 154 -1.45 -11.45 6.91
N PHE A 155 -1.30 -10.29 7.55
CA PHE A 155 -2.12 -9.13 7.29
C PHE A 155 -1.47 -8.32 6.17
N VAL A 156 -2.19 -8.09 5.08
CA VAL A 156 -1.65 -7.34 3.94
C VAL A 156 -1.92 -5.84 4.08
N PHE A 157 -1.08 -5.04 3.44
CA PHE A 157 -1.36 -3.62 3.28
C PHE A 157 -2.42 -3.44 2.20
N ALA A 158 -3.69 -3.42 2.61
CA ALA A 158 -4.82 -3.24 1.71
C ALA A 158 -5.00 -1.76 1.37
N LYS A 159 -4.90 -1.42 0.09
CA LYS A 159 -5.29 -0.11 -0.43
C LYS A 159 -6.76 -0.16 -0.84
N GLY A 160 -7.53 0.87 -0.51
CA GLY A 160 -8.88 1.02 -1.04
C GLY A 160 -8.88 1.12 -2.57
N GLY A 161 -10.05 0.97 -3.19
CA GLY A 161 -10.19 1.06 -4.65
C GLY A 161 -10.03 2.48 -5.21
N GLY A 162 -10.21 2.60 -6.53
CA GLY A 162 -10.22 3.87 -7.25
C GLY A 162 -8.85 4.56 -7.29
N TYR A 163 -8.80 5.86 -6.99
CA TYR A 163 -7.57 6.65 -7.09
C TYR A 163 -6.44 6.22 -6.13
N LEU A 164 -6.72 5.45 -5.10
CA LEU A 164 -5.71 4.91 -4.18
C LEU A 164 -4.85 3.82 -4.81
N LEU A 165 -5.30 3.22 -5.91
CA LEU A 165 -4.54 2.22 -6.65
C LEU A 165 -3.45 2.86 -7.53
N SER A 166 -3.68 4.11 -7.98
CA SER A 166 -2.69 4.88 -8.75
C SER A 166 -1.85 5.74 -7.82
N THR A 167 -0.69 5.25 -7.44
CA THR A 167 0.21 5.93 -6.49
C THR A 167 1.25 6.81 -7.15
N GLN A 168 1.48 6.63 -8.44
CA GLN A 168 2.51 7.31 -9.23
C GLN A 168 1.95 7.71 -10.59
N GLY A 169 2.47 8.80 -11.13
CA GLY A 169 2.12 9.28 -12.46
C GLY A 169 2.81 10.62 -12.75
N PRO A 170 2.88 11.02 -14.01
CA PRO A 170 3.44 12.30 -14.39
C PRO A 170 2.56 13.45 -13.91
N ILE A 171 3.20 14.49 -13.38
CA ILE A 171 2.55 15.74 -12.94
C ILE A 171 3.01 16.85 -13.87
N VAL A 172 2.06 17.64 -14.35
CA VAL A 172 2.32 18.80 -15.24
C VAL A 172 2.25 20.11 -14.48
N ARG A 173 3.12 21.04 -14.83
CA ARG A 173 3.10 22.44 -14.40
C ARG A 173 1.98 23.18 -15.13
N GLY A 174 0.81 23.27 -14.50
CA GLY A 174 -0.37 23.93 -15.09
C GLY A 174 -0.18 25.42 -15.41
N ASP A 175 0.67 26.12 -14.67
CA ASP A 175 1.06 27.49 -14.96
C ASP A 175 1.80 27.61 -16.30
N ILE A 176 2.76 26.72 -16.57
CA ILE A 176 3.50 26.66 -17.85
C ILE A 176 2.55 26.34 -19.02
N LEU A 177 1.62 25.39 -18.82
CA LEU A 177 0.63 25.07 -19.86
C LEU A 177 -0.23 26.28 -20.20
N THR A 178 -0.68 27.03 -19.17
CA THR A 178 -1.46 28.25 -19.35
C THR A 178 -0.69 29.30 -20.09
N ASP A 179 0.56 29.56 -19.73
CA ASP A 179 1.42 30.56 -20.36
C ASP A 179 1.70 30.26 -21.84
N LEU A 180 1.80 28.96 -22.16
CA LEU A 180 2.03 28.51 -23.55
C LEU A 180 0.73 28.27 -24.33
N GLY A 181 -0.44 28.37 -23.71
CA GLY A 181 -1.73 28.09 -24.34
C GLY A 181 -1.90 26.62 -24.75
N ILE A 182 -1.28 25.69 -24.01
CA ILE A 182 -1.30 24.24 -24.26
C ILE A 182 -2.30 23.57 -23.33
N GLU A 183 -3.14 22.69 -23.87
CA GLU A 183 -3.99 21.83 -23.06
C GLU A 183 -3.20 20.68 -22.42
N SER A 184 -3.75 20.10 -21.34
CA SER A 184 -3.15 18.94 -20.71
C SER A 184 -3.08 17.75 -21.67
N PRO A 185 -1.91 17.16 -21.91
CA PRO A 185 -1.74 16.09 -22.89
C PRO A 185 -2.47 14.81 -22.46
N LYS A 186 -3.07 14.12 -23.43
CA LYS A 186 -3.83 12.87 -23.26
C LYS A 186 -3.20 11.69 -23.98
N THR A 187 -2.32 11.95 -24.94
CA THR A 187 -1.61 10.94 -25.73
C THR A 187 -0.11 11.13 -25.63
N ILE A 188 0.66 10.09 -25.95
CA ILE A 188 2.12 10.16 -25.96
C ILE A 188 2.65 11.19 -26.96
N ASP A 189 1.98 11.36 -28.10
CA ASP A 189 2.37 12.35 -29.09
C ASP A 189 2.12 13.77 -28.57
N GLU A 190 1.01 14.03 -27.91
CA GLU A 190 0.73 15.32 -27.25
C GLU A 190 1.71 15.61 -26.12
N TRP A 191 2.15 14.59 -25.37
CA TRP A 191 3.24 14.72 -24.40
C TRP A 191 4.54 15.16 -25.08
N GLU A 192 4.93 14.52 -26.18
CA GLU A 192 6.14 14.87 -26.93
C GLU A 192 6.06 16.31 -27.45
N GLU A 193 4.91 16.73 -28.04
CA GLU A 193 4.68 18.09 -28.50
C GLU A 193 4.78 19.12 -27.37
N MET A 194 4.12 18.85 -26.23
CA MET A 194 4.19 19.71 -25.05
C MET A 194 5.62 19.85 -24.53
N LEU A 195 6.36 18.74 -24.38
CA LEU A 195 7.74 18.78 -23.90
C LEU A 195 8.65 19.61 -24.82
N ARG A 196 8.48 19.48 -26.15
CA ARG A 196 9.21 20.31 -27.13
C ARG A 196 8.82 21.79 -27.04
N ALA A 197 7.55 22.10 -26.86
CA ALA A 197 7.09 23.47 -26.68
C ALA A 197 7.69 24.09 -25.41
N VAL A 198 7.70 23.36 -24.30
CA VAL A 198 8.36 23.78 -23.07
C VAL A 198 9.86 23.99 -23.29
N LYS A 199 10.57 23.05 -23.94
CA LYS A 199 11.99 23.19 -24.24
C LYS A 199 12.30 24.40 -25.10
N SER A 200 11.46 24.68 -26.08
CA SER A 200 11.61 25.83 -26.95
C SER A 200 11.40 27.18 -26.23
N ALA A 201 10.41 27.23 -25.35
CA ALA A 201 10.07 28.46 -24.60
C ALA A 201 11.06 28.69 -23.42
N TYR A 202 11.57 27.62 -22.85
CA TYR A 202 12.46 27.65 -21.68
C TYR A 202 13.72 26.77 -21.93
N PRO A 203 14.68 27.22 -22.74
CA PRO A 203 15.83 26.42 -23.20
C PRO A 203 16.70 25.86 -22.08
N ASP A 204 16.75 26.54 -20.94
CA ASP A 204 17.54 26.11 -19.76
C ASP A 204 16.79 25.09 -18.87
N MET A 205 15.50 24.86 -19.14
CA MET A 205 14.68 23.92 -18.40
C MET A 205 14.84 22.51 -18.98
N ILE A 206 14.84 21.53 -18.09
CA ILE A 206 14.61 20.11 -18.43
C ILE A 206 13.09 19.90 -18.38
N PRO A 207 12.42 19.68 -19.53
CA PRO A 207 10.95 19.61 -19.57
C PRO A 207 10.34 18.46 -18.77
N PHE A 208 11.03 17.31 -18.74
CA PHE A 208 10.58 16.13 -18.01
C PHE A 208 11.70 15.57 -17.13
N THR A 209 11.43 15.43 -15.83
CA THR A 209 12.40 14.92 -14.85
C THR A 209 11.69 14.11 -13.76
N GLY A 210 12.43 13.21 -13.13
CA GLY A 210 11.97 12.39 -12.00
C GLY A 210 13.04 11.39 -11.57
N TYR A 211 12.70 10.51 -10.66
CA TYR A 211 13.54 9.35 -10.37
C TYR A 211 13.47 8.36 -11.54
N ILE A 212 14.57 7.68 -11.82
CA ILE A 212 14.67 6.78 -12.96
C ILE A 212 13.56 5.72 -12.99
N ASP A 213 13.29 5.10 -11.86
CA ASP A 213 12.25 4.07 -11.77
C ASP A 213 10.86 4.64 -12.05
N ASP A 214 10.53 5.81 -11.48
CA ASP A 214 9.25 6.49 -11.72
C ASP A 214 9.10 6.92 -13.18
N LEU A 215 10.17 7.40 -13.81
CA LEU A 215 10.18 7.80 -15.22
C LEU A 215 9.88 6.63 -16.15
N LEU A 216 10.43 5.46 -15.81
CA LEU A 216 10.28 4.25 -16.61
C LEU A 216 8.87 3.67 -16.53
N TYR A 217 8.21 3.78 -15.38
CA TYR A 217 6.81 3.38 -15.22
C TYR A 217 5.82 4.38 -15.80
N ALA A 218 6.17 5.66 -15.91
CA ALA A 218 5.24 6.73 -16.25
C ALA A 218 4.51 6.52 -17.59
N PHE A 219 5.20 6.02 -18.61
CA PHE A 219 4.67 5.92 -19.97
C PHE A 219 4.63 4.49 -20.54
N SER A 220 5.24 3.50 -19.91
CA SER A 220 5.22 2.12 -20.42
C SER A 220 3.79 1.55 -20.59
N PRO A 221 2.81 1.82 -19.70
CA PRO A 221 1.46 1.34 -19.88
C PRO A 221 0.76 1.88 -21.14
N ALA A 222 1.11 3.09 -21.59
CA ALA A 222 0.56 3.66 -22.80
C ALA A 222 0.96 2.92 -24.10
N TYR A 223 1.96 2.05 -24.00
CA TYR A 223 2.39 1.14 -25.06
C TYR A 223 1.83 -0.29 -24.88
N GLY A 224 0.94 -0.51 -23.90
CA GLY A 224 0.43 -1.82 -23.56
C GLY A 224 1.52 -2.78 -23.05
N THR A 225 2.48 -2.25 -22.28
CA THR A 225 3.59 -3.02 -21.75
C THR A 225 3.90 -2.59 -20.30
N SER A 226 4.72 -3.37 -19.61
CA SER A 226 5.24 -3.05 -18.29
C SER A 226 6.74 -2.71 -18.36
N TRP A 227 7.26 -1.99 -17.37
CA TRP A 227 8.68 -1.71 -17.27
C TRP A 227 9.46 -2.95 -16.82
N GLY A 228 10.08 -3.64 -17.79
CA GLY A 228 11.09 -4.68 -17.52
C GLY A 228 10.59 -5.94 -16.81
N GLU A 229 9.28 -6.12 -16.65
CA GLU A 229 8.69 -7.13 -15.80
C GLU A 229 7.67 -8.00 -16.55
N TRP A 230 7.19 -9.02 -15.87
CA TRP A 230 6.05 -9.80 -16.29
C TRP A 230 4.76 -9.01 -16.12
N TYR A 231 3.86 -9.11 -17.07
CA TYR A 231 2.50 -8.57 -16.97
C TYR A 231 1.51 -9.53 -17.63
N GLU A 232 0.25 -9.39 -17.27
CA GLU A 232 -0.87 -10.14 -17.84
C GLU A 232 -1.69 -9.20 -18.74
N ASP A 233 -2.08 -9.68 -19.91
CA ASP A 233 -2.99 -8.95 -20.80
C ASP A 233 -4.46 -9.16 -20.41
N ASP A 234 -5.37 -8.47 -21.09
CA ASP A 234 -6.82 -8.54 -20.83
C ASP A 234 -7.40 -9.95 -21.07
N GLU A 235 -6.65 -10.85 -21.74
CA GLU A 235 -7.02 -12.24 -22.03
C GLU A 235 -6.45 -13.22 -20.98
N GLY A 236 -5.72 -12.74 -19.98
CA GLY A 236 -5.10 -13.54 -18.93
C GLY A 236 -3.80 -14.22 -19.34
N LYS A 237 -3.17 -13.76 -20.42
CA LYS A 237 -1.90 -14.33 -20.89
C LYS A 237 -0.71 -13.57 -20.30
N ALA A 238 0.25 -14.33 -19.78
CA ALA A 238 1.48 -13.78 -19.25
C ALA A 238 2.46 -13.37 -20.37
N HIS A 239 3.01 -12.18 -20.22
CA HIS A 239 3.99 -11.57 -21.12
C HIS A 239 5.24 -11.15 -20.36
N TYR A 240 6.39 -11.21 -21.03
CA TYR A 240 7.64 -10.70 -20.50
C TYR A 240 8.09 -9.48 -21.31
N ALA A 241 7.82 -8.29 -20.80
CA ALA A 241 7.99 -7.02 -21.49
C ALA A 241 9.33 -6.85 -22.24
N PRO A 242 10.51 -7.18 -21.68
CA PRO A 242 11.81 -6.89 -22.32
C PRO A 242 12.03 -7.53 -23.68
N ILE A 243 11.30 -8.59 -24.04
CA ILE A 243 11.45 -9.28 -25.31
C ILE A 243 10.39 -8.89 -26.36
N GLU A 244 9.47 -7.98 -26.01
CA GLU A 244 8.35 -7.63 -26.87
C GLU A 244 8.58 -6.36 -27.70
N GLY A 245 7.87 -6.28 -28.83
CA GLY A 245 8.00 -5.18 -29.78
C GLY A 245 7.55 -3.83 -29.23
N ASN A 246 6.44 -3.83 -28.50
CA ASN A 246 5.88 -2.63 -27.85
C ASN A 246 6.82 -2.04 -26.77
N PHE A 247 7.53 -2.87 -26.03
CA PHE A 247 8.56 -2.41 -25.09
C PHE A 247 9.75 -1.77 -25.84
N LYS A 248 10.15 -2.34 -26.98
CA LYS A 248 11.18 -1.73 -27.84
C LYS A 248 10.71 -0.36 -28.37
N GLU A 249 9.46 -0.22 -28.78
CA GLU A 249 8.89 1.05 -29.25
C GLU A 249 8.92 2.09 -28.16
N TYR A 250 8.47 1.72 -26.95
CA TYR A 250 8.56 2.57 -25.77
C TYR A 250 9.99 3.06 -25.51
N LEU A 251 10.97 2.15 -25.42
CA LEU A 251 12.37 2.51 -25.19
C LEU A 251 12.93 3.40 -26.31
N THR A 252 12.53 3.16 -27.54
CA THR A 252 12.96 3.98 -28.68
C THR A 252 12.47 5.42 -28.55
N ARG A 253 11.22 5.63 -28.10
CA ARG A 253 10.66 6.97 -27.85
C ARG A 253 11.36 7.64 -26.69
N MET A 254 11.57 6.94 -25.56
CA MET A 254 12.25 7.49 -24.39
C MET A 254 13.71 7.88 -24.72
N ASN A 255 14.42 7.04 -25.49
CA ASN A 255 15.77 7.37 -25.96
C ASN A 255 15.77 8.62 -26.84
N LYS A 256 14.80 8.75 -27.76
CA LYS A 256 14.65 9.96 -28.59
C LYS A 256 14.45 11.22 -27.73
N TRP A 257 13.56 11.17 -26.74
CA TRP A 257 13.35 12.30 -25.83
C TRP A 257 14.61 12.66 -25.07
N TYR A 258 15.33 11.67 -24.59
CA TYR A 258 16.62 11.89 -23.92
C TYR A 258 17.65 12.56 -24.84
N GLN A 259 17.78 12.12 -26.10
CA GLN A 259 18.70 12.72 -27.06
C GLN A 259 18.32 14.14 -27.45
N GLU A 260 17.04 14.49 -27.43
CA GLU A 260 16.51 15.84 -27.67
C GLU A 260 16.61 16.73 -26.42
N GLY A 261 16.94 16.20 -25.27
CA GLY A 261 17.01 16.93 -23.99
C GLY A 261 15.65 17.33 -23.44
N LEU A 262 14.63 16.52 -23.69
CA LEU A 262 13.25 16.71 -23.24
C LEU A 262 13.00 16.23 -21.81
#